data_41e85efecf2dc387b8f3bc6843fef5b8
#
_entry.id   41e85efecf2dc387b8f3bc6843fef5b8
#
_cell.length_a   1.000
_cell.length_b   1.000
_cell.length_c   1.000
_cell.angle_alpha   90.00
_cell.angle_beta   90.00
_cell.angle_gamma   90.00
#
_symmetry.space_group_name_H-M   'P 1'
#
loop_
_entity.id
_entity.type
_entity.pdbx_description
1 polymer ?
#
loop_
_entity_poly.entity_id
_entity_poly.type
_entity_poly.pdbx_seq_one_letter_code
_entity_poly.pdbx_strand_id
1 'polypeptide(L)'
;MAFQSTTPDINLTLIAPELIIGVAGVIVMMIDAFARRGQRRLTGGLSIFALLSAGAASIWLGAGATGVHSAFNGMIVLDELRLSFTLIFVIVSILTVLIAAVWIDIEKLPAGEFHALLLFATCGMMLMASAGDLVIVFLGLEILSIATYVMAGFRRTDVRSNESSLKYFILGSFASAFLLYGIALVYGATATDSLPGTTNILAIAGRLNHSLYPALLLAGLAMMLVGFGFKVATAPFHVWTPDVYEGAPTPVTAFMAAGPKAAGFASFMRVFVFGFPIATAVASTAGYAHKSWLGALAVMAALTMSVGNVAAIVQNNVKRMLAYSSIAHAGYALVGFVAAGAATDPDQRNAALTS
;
A
#
# COMPACT_ATOMS: atom_id res chain seq x y z
N MET A 1 39.73 -8.67 0.15
CA MET A 1 38.40 -9.05 -0.36
C MET A 1 38.11 -8.18 -1.56
N ALA A 2 38.09 -8.78 -2.76
CA ALA A 2 37.73 -8.04 -3.98
C ALA A 2 36.24 -7.73 -3.93
N PHE A 3 35.84 -6.46 -3.98
CA PHE A 3 34.48 -6.05 -4.25
C PHE A 3 34.12 -6.60 -5.64
N GLN A 4 33.41 -7.71 -5.70
CA GLN A 4 32.69 -8.05 -6.93
C GLN A 4 31.58 -7.02 -7.06
N SER A 5 31.80 -6.02 -7.89
CA SER A 5 30.75 -5.12 -8.35
C SER A 5 29.84 -5.92 -9.30
N THR A 6 28.86 -6.62 -8.73
CA THR A 6 27.76 -7.10 -9.55
C THR A 6 26.99 -5.88 -10.00
N THR A 7 27.12 -5.55 -11.29
CA THR A 7 26.24 -4.53 -11.90
C THR A 7 24.80 -4.92 -11.60
N PRO A 8 23.98 -4.03 -11.02
CA PRO A 8 22.60 -4.37 -10.73
C PRO A 8 21.89 -4.73 -12.04
N ASP A 9 21.04 -5.74 -11.98
CA ASP A 9 20.19 -6.14 -13.11
C ASP A 9 19.12 -5.05 -13.30
N ILE A 10 19.46 -4.07 -14.15
CA ILE A 10 18.59 -2.92 -14.44
C ILE A 10 17.67 -3.31 -15.60
N ASN A 11 16.46 -3.76 -15.28
CA ASN A 11 15.43 -4.03 -16.26
C ASN A 11 14.29 -2.99 -16.13
N LEU A 12 14.41 -1.91 -16.91
CA LEU A 12 13.41 -0.84 -16.94
C LEU A 12 12.05 -1.29 -17.49
N THR A 13 12.02 -2.35 -18.29
CA THR A 13 10.77 -2.89 -18.82
C THR A 13 9.88 -3.39 -17.70
N LEU A 14 10.45 -4.00 -16.65
CA LEU A 14 9.68 -4.50 -15.52
C LEU A 14 8.99 -3.39 -14.70
N ILE A 15 9.50 -2.16 -14.69
CA ILE A 15 8.87 -1.03 -14.00
C ILE A 15 8.15 -0.07 -14.96
N ALA A 16 7.92 -0.49 -16.21
CA ALA A 16 7.29 0.36 -17.22
C ALA A 16 5.92 0.91 -16.78
N PRO A 17 5.00 0.14 -16.15
CA PRO A 17 3.73 0.68 -15.70
C PRO A 17 3.88 1.82 -14.70
N GLU A 18 4.75 1.67 -13.70
CA GLU A 18 5.05 2.69 -12.69
C GLU A 18 5.70 3.93 -13.31
N LEU A 19 6.62 3.73 -14.25
CA LEU A 19 7.27 4.83 -14.98
C LEU A 19 6.28 5.62 -15.83
N ILE A 20 5.39 4.94 -16.57
CA ILE A 20 4.33 5.59 -17.37
C ILE A 20 3.50 6.51 -16.48
N ILE A 21 3.03 6.03 -15.34
CA ILE A 21 2.20 6.81 -14.42
C ILE A 21 2.99 7.94 -13.77
N GLY A 22 4.20 7.68 -13.28
CA GLY A 22 5.04 8.69 -12.64
C GLY A 22 5.41 9.83 -13.60
N VAL A 23 5.84 9.51 -14.81
CA VAL A 23 6.16 10.50 -15.86
C VAL A 23 4.91 11.26 -16.28
N ALA A 24 3.77 10.58 -16.46
CA ALA A 24 2.51 11.24 -16.79
C ALA A 24 2.08 12.23 -15.68
N GLY A 25 2.27 11.88 -14.40
CA GLY A 25 2.00 12.79 -13.29
C GLY A 25 2.83 14.08 -13.37
N VAL A 26 4.13 13.95 -13.69
CA VAL A 26 5.00 15.12 -13.91
C VAL A 26 4.54 15.93 -15.11
N ILE A 27 4.23 15.28 -16.24
CA ILE A 27 3.75 15.95 -17.46
C ILE A 27 2.45 16.71 -17.19
N VAL A 28 1.47 16.08 -16.52
CA VAL A 28 0.19 16.72 -16.16
C VAL A 28 0.44 17.94 -15.27
N MET A 29 1.32 17.84 -14.29
CA MET A 29 1.69 18.95 -13.41
C MET A 29 2.35 20.09 -14.19
N MET A 30 3.25 19.78 -15.11
CA MET A 30 3.91 20.78 -15.95
C MET A 30 2.92 21.46 -16.90
N ILE A 31 2.02 20.71 -17.53
CA ILE A 31 0.96 21.29 -18.37
C ILE A 31 0.09 22.22 -17.56
N ASP A 32 -0.33 21.85 -16.36
CA ASP A 32 -1.16 22.70 -15.52
C ASP A 32 -0.46 24.00 -15.10
N ALA A 33 0.85 23.92 -14.79
CA ALA A 33 1.66 25.09 -14.42
C ALA A 33 1.82 26.11 -15.55
N PHE A 34 1.90 25.66 -16.81
CA PHE A 34 2.09 26.53 -17.97
C PHE A 34 0.82 26.78 -18.79
N ALA A 35 -0.25 26.03 -18.55
CA ALA A 35 -1.49 26.12 -19.29
C ALA A 35 -2.32 27.33 -18.88
N ARG A 36 -2.94 27.98 -19.87
CA ARG A 36 -3.96 29.02 -19.59
C ARG A 36 -5.20 28.37 -18.98
N ARG A 37 -5.87 29.09 -18.05
CA ARG A 37 -7.12 28.65 -17.42
C ARG A 37 -8.12 28.13 -18.47
N GLY A 38 -8.45 26.83 -18.43
CA GLY A 38 -9.41 26.22 -19.37
C GLY A 38 -9.06 24.82 -19.87
N GLN A 39 -7.84 24.31 -19.64
CA GLN A 39 -7.43 23.00 -20.14
C GLN A 39 -7.73 21.82 -19.20
N ARG A 40 -8.76 21.94 -18.36
CA ARG A 40 -9.16 20.91 -17.38
C ARG A 40 -9.47 19.57 -18.01
N ARG A 41 -10.13 19.56 -19.19
CA ARG A 41 -10.44 18.32 -19.93
C ARG A 41 -9.20 17.64 -20.47
N LEU A 42 -8.16 18.41 -20.81
CA LEU A 42 -6.91 17.88 -21.31
C LEU A 42 -6.17 17.09 -20.23
N THR A 43 -6.05 17.65 -19.02
CA THR A 43 -5.36 16.98 -17.90
C THR A 43 -6.08 15.69 -17.48
N GLY A 44 -7.41 15.68 -17.43
CA GLY A 44 -8.20 14.49 -17.19
C GLY A 44 -8.05 13.42 -18.28
N GLY A 45 -8.12 13.83 -19.55
CA GLY A 45 -7.93 12.94 -20.70
C GLY A 45 -6.53 12.31 -20.74
N LEU A 46 -5.48 13.11 -20.49
CA LEU A 46 -4.10 12.61 -20.38
C LEU A 46 -3.92 11.62 -19.22
N SER A 47 -4.58 11.88 -18.08
CA SER A 47 -4.53 10.98 -16.94
C SER A 47 -5.18 9.64 -17.24
N ILE A 48 -6.34 9.63 -17.88
CA ILE A 48 -7.02 8.39 -18.31
C ILE A 48 -6.16 7.65 -19.34
N PHE A 49 -5.58 8.37 -20.31
CA PHE A 49 -4.71 7.75 -21.31
C PHE A 49 -3.47 7.11 -20.66
N ALA A 50 -2.82 7.78 -19.72
CA ALA A 50 -1.69 7.22 -18.98
C ALA A 50 -2.06 5.98 -18.16
N LEU A 51 -3.22 6.01 -17.48
CA LEU A 51 -3.73 4.88 -16.71
C LEU A 51 -4.02 3.68 -17.60
N LEU A 52 -4.68 3.88 -18.75
CA LEU A 52 -4.93 2.81 -19.73
C LEU A 52 -3.62 2.27 -20.30
N SER A 53 -2.65 3.14 -20.60
CA SER A 53 -1.35 2.72 -21.12
C SER A 53 -0.56 1.89 -20.09
N ALA A 54 -0.60 2.26 -18.81
CA ALA A 54 0.02 1.49 -17.73
C ALA A 54 -0.67 0.14 -17.51
N GLY A 55 -2.02 0.11 -17.60
CA GLY A 55 -2.78 -1.14 -17.55
C GLY A 55 -2.44 -2.08 -18.72
N ALA A 56 -2.36 -1.54 -19.94
CA ALA A 56 -1.96 -2.30 -21.13
C ALA A 56 -0.52 -2.82 -21.01
N ALA A 57 0.42 -2.00 -20.51
CA ALA A 57 1.80 -2.41 -20.25
C ALA A 57 1.86 -3.55 -19.22
N SER A 58 1.03 -3.49 -18.16
CA SER A 58 0.96 -4.55 -17.16
C SER A 58 0.44 -5.86 -17.75
N ILE A 59 -0.62 -5.81 -18.56
CA ILE A 59 -1.17 -7.00 -19.26
C ILE A 59 -0.13 -7.58 -20.22
N TRP A 60 0.57 -6.72 -20.97
CA TRP A 60 1.62 -7.15 -21.89
C TRP A 60 2.78 -7.85 -21.16
N LEU A 61 3.23 -7.30 -20.02
CA LEU A 61 4.24 -7.93 -19.19
C LEU A 61 3.77 -9.30 -18.67
N GLY A 62 2.53 -9.39 -18.21
CA GLY A 62 1.95 -10.65 -17.73
C GLY A 62 1.82 -11.72 -18.80
N ALA A 63 1.43 -11.33 -20.04
CA ALA A 63 1.31 -12.25 -21.15
C ALA A 63 2.66 -12.82 -21.64
N GLY A 64 3.76 -12.07 -21.44
CA GLY A 64 5.11 -12.50 -21.78
C GLY A 64 5.86 -13.23 -20.65
N ALA A 65 5.34 -13.21 -19.44
CA ALA A 65 5.99 -13.76 -18.27
C ALA A 65 5.57 -15.21 -18.01
N THR A 66 6.53 -16.12 -17.98
CA THR A 66 6.34 -17.49 -17.48
C THR A 66 7.00 -17.59 -16.09
N GLY A 67 6.19 -17.46 -15.02
CA GLY A 67 6.69 -17.50 -13.64
C GLY A 67 7.00 -16.13 -13.03
N VAL A 68 7.72 -16.15 -11.91
CA VAL A 68 8.11 -14.93 -11.18
C VAL A 68 9.38 -14.35 -11.77
N HIS A 69 9.34 -13.09 -12.19
CA HIS A 69 10.50 -12.34 -12.66
C HIS A 69 10.84 -11.23 -11.66
N SER A 70 12.12 -10.90 -11.54
CA SER A 70 12.57 -9.82 -10.67
C SER A 70 13.59 -8.94 -11.38
N ALA A 71 13.70 -7.68 -10.94
CA ALA A 71 14.69 -6.72 -11.38
C ALA A 71 15.26 -5.96 -10.19
N PHE A 72 16.34 -5.20 -10.44
CA PHE A 72 17.01 -4.41 -9.41
C PHE A 72 17.42 -5.26 -8.20
N ASN A 73 18.09 -6.38 -8.45
CA ASN A 73 18.50 -7.34 -7.41
C ASN A 73 17.31 -7.85 -6.54
N GLY A 74 16.16 -8.07 -7.16
CA GLY A 74 14.98 -8.58 -6.46
C GLY A 74 14.16 -7.50 -5.73
N MET A 75 14.48 -6.21 -5.90
CA MET A 75 13.72 -5.13 -5.26
C MET A 75 12.34 -4.96 -5.87
N ILE A 76 12.18 -5.28 -7.17
CA ILE A 76 10.90 -5.25 -7.90
C ILE A 76 10.59 -6.65 -8.40
N VAL A 77 9.37 -7.09 -8.21
CA VAL A 77 8.89 -8.43 -8.60
C VAL A 77 7.72 -8.29 -9.56
N LEU A 78 7.71 -9.13 -10.59
CA LEU A 78 6.58 -9.33 -11.50
C LEU A 78 5.99 -10.70 -11.24
N ASP A 79 4.77 -10.72 -10.74
CA ASP A 79 3.98 -11.91 -10.43
C ASP A 79 2.48 -11.62 -10.62
N GLU A 80 1.65 -12.62 -10.49
CA GLU A 80 0.18 -12.50 -10.63
C GLU A 80 -0.43 -11.54 -9.61
N LEU A 81 0.09 -11.49 -8.39
CA LEU A 81 -0.36 -10.58 -7.35
C LEU A 81 -0.18 -9.12 -7.79
N ARG A 82 1.03 -8.76 -8.26
CA ARG A 82 1.28 -7.41 -8.78
C ARG A 82 0.34 -7.07 -9.94
N LEU A 83 0.18 -7.98 -10.90
CA LEU A 83 -0.65 -7.75 -12.09
C LEU A 83 -2.10 -7.50 -11.70
N SER A 84 -2.66 -8.33 -10.83
CA SER A 84 -4.04 -8.22 -10.36
C SER A 84 -4.28 -6.90 -9.63
N PHE A 85 -3.42 -6.55 -8.68
CA PHE A 85 -3.55 -5.29 -7.94
C PHE A 85 -3.31 -4.05 -8.82
N THR A 86 -2.38 -4.11 -9.77
CA THR A 86 -2.15 -3.01 -10.72
C THR A 86 -3.41 -2.70 -11.54
N LEU A 87 -4.12 -3.73 -12.02
CA LEU A 87 -5.38 -3.54 -12.74
C LEU A 87 -6.47 -2.93 -11.84
N ILE A 88 -6.57 -3.36 -10.59
CA ILE A 88 -7.48 -2.75 -9.60
C ILE A 88 -7.15 -1.27 -9.43
N PHE A 89 -5.86 -0.90 -9.26
CA PHE A 89 -5.45 0.49 -9.08
C PHE A 89 -5.77 1.34 -10.29
N VAL A 90 -5.55 0.82 -11.51
CA VAL A 90 -5.90 1.50 -12.75
C VAL A 90 -7.40 1.78 -12.82
N ILE A 91 -8.24 0.77 -12.56
CA ILE A 91 -9.70 0.90 -12.59
C ILE A 91 -10.17 1.93 -11.55
N VAL A 92 -9.72 1.81 -10.30
CA VAL A 92 -10.10 2.74 -9.22
C VAL A 92 -9.69 4.17 -9.56
N SER A 93 -8.49 4.37 -10.12
CA SER A 93 -7.99 5.70 -10.49
C SER A 93 -8.77 6.29 -11.68
N ILE A 94 -9.11 5.49 -12.69
CA ILE A 94 -9.97 5.93 -13.80
C ILE A 94 -11.35 6.36 -13.29
N LEU A 95 -11.99 5.53 -12.46
CA LEU A 95 -13.27 5.87 -11.86
C LEU A 95 -13.19 7.16 -11.04
N THR A 96 -12.07 7.35 -10.32
CA THR A 96 -11.85 8.58 -9.55
C THR A 96 -11.73 9.81 -10.44
N VAL A 97 -11.00 9.72 -11.57
CA VAL A 97 -10.92 10.83 -12.56
C VAL A 97 -12.31 11.18 -13.08
N LEU A 98 -13.13 10.17 -13.43
CA LEU A 98 -14.48 10.37 -13.97
C LEU A 98 -15.41 11.01 -12.93
N ILE A 99 -15.42 10.53 -11.69
CA ILE A 99 -16.26 11.08 -10.62
C ILE A 99 -15.78 12.49 -10.24
N ALA A 100 -14.48 12.73 -10.20
CA ALA A 100 -13.90 14.01 -9.83
C ALA A 100 -14.12 15.10 -10.90
N ALA A 101 -14.27 14.75 -12.17
CA ALA A 101 -14.41 15.71 -13.26
C ALA A 101 -15.56 16.69 -13.02
N VAL A 102 -16.75 16.21 -12.67
CA VAL A 102 -17.92 17.03 -12.39
C VAL A 102 -17.73 17.87 -11.11
N TRP A 103 -17.18 17.26 -10.07
CA TRP A 103 -16.91 17.93 -8.80
C TRP A 103 -15.91 19.09 -8.95
N ILE A 104 -14.79 18.85 -9.68
CA ILE A 104 -13.76 19.86 -9.95
C ILE A 104 -14.34 21.04 -10.72
N ASP A 105 -15.24 20.80 -11.68
CA ASP A 105 -15.87 21.86 -12.46
C ASP A 105 -16.85 22.69 -11.61
N ILE A 106 -17.66 22.06 -10.78
CA ILE A 106 -18.61 22.75 -9.89
C ILE A 106 -17.87 23.62 -8.86
N GLU A 107 -16.84 23.08 -8.21
CA GLU A 107 -16.07 23.73 -7.16
C GLU A 107 -14.97 24.67 -7.71
N LYS A 108 -14.77 24.70 -9.04
CA LYS A 108 -13.73 25.50 -9.73
C LYS A 108 -12.30 25.24 -9.22
N LEU A 109 -12.01 24.00 -8.86
CA LEU A 109 -10.72 23.58 -8.31
C LEU A 109 -9.63 23.40 -9.40
N PRO A 110 -8.33 23.41 -9.05
CA PRO A 110 -7.23 23.19 -9.98
C PRO A 110 -7.20 21.71 -10.42
N ALA A 111 -7.66 21.43 -11.63
CA ALA A 111 -7.82 20.07 -12.14
C ALA A 111 -6.46 19.36 -12.32
N GLY A 112 -5.43 20.05 -12.81
CA GLY A 112 -4.13 19.45 -13.06
C GLY A 112 -3.41 19.04 -11.78
N GLU A 113 -3.48 19.86 -10.72
CA GLU A 113 -2.96 19.49 -9.41
C GLU A 113 -3.63 18.21 -8.89
N PHE A 114 -4.96 18.11 -9.02
CA PHE A 114 -5.72 16.93 -8.58
C PHE A 114 -5.28 15.68 -9.34
N HIS A 115 -5.24 15.77 -10.68
CA HIS A 115 -4.88 14.63 -11.52
C HIS A 115 -3.42 14.20 -11.32
N ALA A 116 -2.49 15.15 -11.15
CA ALA A 116 -1.09 14.83 -10.88
C ALA A 116 -0.93 14.08 -9.54
N LEU A 117 -1.59 14.56 -8.47
CA LEU A 117 -1.60 13.89 -7.16
C LEU A 117 -2.21 12.49 -7.24
N LEU A 118 -3.31 12.33 -7.99
CA LEU A 118 -3.94 11.02 -8.20
C LEU A 118 -2.98 10.05 -8.92
N LEU A 119 -2.27 10.51 -9.96
CA LEU A 119 -1.29 9.70 -10.67
C LEU A 119 -0.10 9.33 -9.78
N PHE A 120 0.43 10.26 -8.97
CA PHE A 120 1.48 9.92 -8.01
C PHE A 120 1.01 8.93 -6.95
N ALA A 121 -0.21 9.11 -6.43
CA ALA A 121 -0.79 8.13 -5.52
C ALA A 121 -0.89 6.74 -6.16
N THR A 122 -1.31 6.68 -7.43
CA THR A 122 -1.43 5.43 -8.18
C THR A 122 -0.05 4.80 -8.42
N CYS A 123 0.97 5.59 -8.76
CA CYS A 123 2.35 5.12 -8.86
C CYS A 123 2.84 4.50 -7.54
N GLY A 124 2.58 5.18 -6.41
CA GLY A 124 2.91 4.66 -5.09
C GLY A 124 2.21 3.32 -4.78
N MET A 125 0.92 3.19 -5.14
CA MET A 125 0.18 1.92 -4.99
C MET A 125 0.81 0.79 -5.82
N MET A 126 1.19 1.07 -7.08
CA MET A 126 1.83 0.09 -7.96
C MET A 126 3.20 -0.34 -7.39
N LEU A 127 4.03 0.60 -6.90
CA LEU A 127 5.29 0.29 -6.25
C LEU A 127 5.09 -0.61 -5.01
N MET A 128 4.09 -0.34 -4.18
CA MET A 128 3.76 -1.20 -3.03
C MET A 128 3.41 -2.63 -3.45
N ALA A 129 2.66 -2.80 -4.53
CA ALA A 129 2.27 -4.12 -5.03
C ALA A 129 3.41 -4.85 -5.74
N SER A 130 4.39 -4.14 -6.33
CA SER A 130 5.55 -4.72 -7.02
C SER A 130 6.76 -4.95 -6.11
N ALA A 131 6.70 -4.51 -4.85
CA ALA A 131 7.85 -4.50 -3.95
C ALA A 131 8.33 -5.90 -3.58
N GLY A 132 9.58 -6.22 -3.88
CA GLY A 132 10.31 -7.37 -3.35
C GLY A 132 11.23 -7.01 -2.17
N ASP A 133 11.23 -5.74 -1.77
CA ASP A 133 12.10 -5.17 -0.74
C ASP A 133 11.32 -4.23 0.17
N LEU A 134 11.61 -4.23 1.47
CA LEU A 134 10.92 -3.40 2.45
C LEU A 134 11.12 -1.90 2.21
N VAL A 135 12.25 -1.49 1.63
CA VAL A 135 12.50 -0.08 1.29
C VAL A 135 11.57 0.36 0.17
N ILE A 136 11.32 -0.49 -0.83
CA ILE A 136 10.37 -0.18 -1.91
C ILE A 136 8.93 -0.10 -1.38
N VAL A 137 8.55 -0.99 -0.45
CA VAL A 137 7.26 -0.89 0.25
C VAL A 137 7.12 0.47 0.93
N PHE A 138 8.15 0.89 1.68
CA PHE A 138 8.14 2.16 2.39
C PHE A 138 8.06 3.35 1.44
N LEU A 139 8.89 3.39 0.39
CA LEU A 139 8.87 4.47 -0.62
C LEU A 139 7.52 4.57 -1.33
N GLY A 140 6.96 3.44 -1.77
CA GLY A 140 5.63 3.41 -2.40
C GLY A 140 4.55 3.92 -1.46
N LEU A 141 4.61 3.52 -0.17
CA LEU A 141 3.68 3.98 0.86
C LEU A 141 3.78 5.50 1.11
N GLU A 142 5.00 6.07 1.14
CA GLU A 142 5.19 7.51 1.32
C GLU A 142 4.71 8.32 0.11
N ILE A 143 5.01 7.89 -1.11
CA ILE A 143 4.51 8.54 -2.33
C ILE A 143 2.97 8.57 -2.33
N LEU A 144 2.34 7.43 -2.04
CA LEU A 144 0.90 7.32 -1.91
C LEU A 144 0.36 8.22 -0.79
N SER A 145 1.02 8.22 0.38
CA SER A 145 0.54 8.90 1.58
C SER A 145 0.59 10.42 1.43
N ILE A 146 1.73 10.97 0.97
CA ILE A 146 1.89 12.41 0.76
C ILE A 146 0.83 12.92 -0.25
N ALA A 147 0.64 12.20 -1.36
CA ALA A 147 -0.37 12.57 -2.34
C ALA A 147 -1.79 12.57 -1.72
N THR A 148 -2.15 11.54 -0.96
CA THR A 148 -3.48 11.44 -0.34
C THR A 148 -3.68 12.43 0.82
N TYR A 149 -2.63 12.81 1.56
CA TYR A 149 -2.72 13.87 2.58
C TYR A 149 -3.12 15.20 1.95
N VAL A 150 -2.46 15.57 0.84
CA VAL A 150 -2.78 16.79 0.10
C VAL A 150 -4.19 16.72 -0.51
N MET A 151 -4.56 15.56 -1.10
CA MET A 151 -5.90 15.37 -1.68
C MET A 151 -7.00 15.45 -0.63
N ALA A 152 -6.79 14.97 0.60
CA ALA A 152 -7.77 15.08 1.69
C ALA A 152 -8.09 16.54 2.03
N GLY A 153 -7.09 17.44 1.96
CA GLY A 153 -7.24 18.89 2.16
C GLY A 153 -7.47 19.69 0.87
N PHE A 154 -7.93 19.07 -0.22
CA PHE A 154 -7.96 19.71 -1.53
C PHE A 154 -8.90 20.92 -1.61
N ARG A 155 -9.96 20.95 -0.81
CA ARG A 155 -10.78 22.14 -0.56
C ARG A 155 -10.11 23.06 0.46
N ARG A 156 -9.15 23.84 0.02
CA ARG A 156 -8.30 24.69 0.89
C ARG A 156 -9.09 25.73 1.74
N THR A 157 -10.30 26.09 1.33
CA THR A 157 -11.18 27.02 2.04
C THR A 157 -12.15 26.34 3.01
N ASP A 158 -12.26 25.03 3.00
CA ASP A 158 -13.14 24.27 3.89
C ASP A 158 -12.35 23.81 5.12
N VAL A 159 -12.77 24.31 6.30
CA VAL A 159 -12.13 23.99 7.58
C VAL A 159 -12.12 22.47 7.86
N ARG A 160 -13.20 21.76 7.51
CA ARG A 160 -13.31 20.32 7.71
C ARG A 160 -12.30 19.55 6.84
N SER A 161 -12.12 20.00 5.58
CA SER A 161 -11.14 19.42 4.67
C SER A 161 -9.71 19.62 5.18
N ASN A 162 -9.40 20.83 5.69
CA ASN A 162 -8.10 21.15 6.26
C ASN A 162 -7.82 20.35 7.55
N GLU A 163 -8.82 20.22 8.43
CA GLU A 163 -8.73 19.39 9.64
C GLU A 163 -8.49 17.91 9.29
N SER A 164 -9.22 17.40 8.31
CA SER A 164 -9.07 16.05 7.76
C SER A 164 -7.63 15.79 7.29
N SER A 165 -7.09 16.68 6.46
CA SER A 165 -5.73 16.60 5.95
C SER A 165 -4.70 16.63 7.07
N LEU A 166 -4.83 17.55 8.03
CA LEU A 166 -3.91 17.70 9.15
C LEU A 166 -3.90 16.46 10.06
N LYS A 167 -5.08 15.93 10.42
CA LYS A 167 -5.21 14.70 11.21
C LYS A 167 -4.57 13.51 10.47
N TYR A 168 -4.84 13.40 9.16
CA TYR A 168 -4.31 12.31 8.36
C TYR A 168 -2.79 12.38 8.24
N PHE A 169 -2.25 13.58 8.01
CA PHE A 169 -0.80 13.82 7.93
C PHE A 169 -0.09 13.51 9.25
N ILE A 170 -0.56 14.06 10.37
CA ILE A 170 0.12 13.86 11.66
C ILE A 170 0.10 12.39 12.07
N LEU A 171 -1.08 11.76 12.06
CA LEU A 171 -1.22 10.36 12.47
C LEU A 171 -0.54 9.40 11.47
N GLY A 172 -0.57 9.73 10.18
CA GLY A 172 0.07 8.96 9.14
C GLY A 172 1.59 9.01 9.22
N SER A 173 2.18 10.21 9.38
CA SER A 173 3.63 10.36 9.54
C SER A 173 4.15 9.63 10.77
N PHE A 174 3.37 9.63 11.86
CA PHE A 174 3.70 8.86 13.06
C PHE A 174 3.69 7.36 12.78
N ALA A 175 2.67 6.85 12.08
CA ALA A 175 2.59 5.45 11.70
C ALA A 175 3.72 5.03 10.73
N SER A 176 4.08 5.91 9.78
CA SER A 176 5.23 5.71 8.87
C SER A 176 6.55 5.62 9.62
N ALA A 177 6.74 6.42 10.67
CA ALA A 177 7.95 6.36 11.51
C ALA A 177 8.06 5.00 12.21
N PHE A 178 6.95 4.43 12.73
CA PHE A 178 6.93 3.07 13.26
C PHE A 178 7.28 2.04 12.20
N LEU A 179 6.70 2.15 10.99
CA LEU A 179 7.01 1.23 9.89
C LEU A 179 8.50 1.26 9.55
N LEU A 180 9.07 2.46 9.36
CA LEU A 180 10.48 2.62 9.00
C LEU A 180 11.40 2.09 10.09
N TYR A 181 11.10 2.39 11.35
CA TYR A 181 11.88 1.86 12.46
C TYR A 181 11.76 0.34 12.58
N GLY A 182 10.56 -0.21 12.34
CA GLY A 182 10.35 -1.65 12.24
C GLY A 182 11.19 -2.31 11.15
N ILE A 183 11.28 -1.70 9.98
CA ILE A 183 12.15 -2.13 8.88
C ILE A 183 13.63 -2.12 9.32
N ALA A 184 14.07 -1.07 9.99
CA ALA A 184 15.44 -0.98 10.49
C ALA A 184 15.76 -2.07 11.52
N LEU A 185 14.81 -2.39 12.42
CA LEU A 185 14.98 -3.48 13.39
C LEU A 185 15.03 -4.85 12.71
N VAL A 186 14.19 -5.10 11.69
CA VAL A 186 14.23 -6.33 10.89
C VAL A 186 15.56 -6.45 10.15
N TYR A 187 16.04 -5.35 9.56
CA TYR A 187 17.37 -5.30 8.94
C TYR A 187 18.45 -5.72 9.93
N GLY A 188 18.48 -5.12 11.13
CA GLY A 188 19.43 -5.49 12.17
C GLY A 188 19.30 -6.96 12.63
N ALA A 189 18.06 -7.45 12.77
CA ALA A 189 17.79 -8.82 13.20
C ALA A 189 18.16 -9.88 12.16
N THR A 190 18.25 -9.53 10.90
CA THR A 190 18.65 -10.43 9.79
C THR A 190 20.16 -10.42 9.51
N ALA A 191 20.92 -9.58 10.22
CA ALA A 191 22.39 -9.62 10.17
C ALA A 191 22.91 -10.89 10.86
N THR A 192 24.00 -11.43 10.34
CA THR A 192 24.74 -12.57 10.91
C THR A 192 26.23 -12.21 11.02
N ASP A 193 27.03 -13.01 11.70
CA ASP A 193 28.48 -12.78 11.83
C ASP A 193 29.21 -12.65 10.48
N SER A 194 28.66 -13.25 9.43
CA SER A 194 29.27 -13.28 8.09
C SER A 194 28.56 -12.42 7.05
N LEU A 195 27.31 -11.99 7.28
CA LEU A 195 26.50 -11.29 6.30
C LEU A 195 25.83 -10.04 6.94
N PRO A 196 25.80 -8.91 6.21
CA PRO A 196 25.03 -7.75 6.64
C PRO A 196 23.54 -8.08 6.68
N GLY A 197 22.73 -7.25 7.36
CA GLY A 197 21.28 -7.34 7.35
C GLY A 197 20.71 -7.21 5.94
N THR A 198 19.43 -7.54 5.79
CA THR A 198 18.74 -7.46 4.50
C THR A 198 17.34 -6.87 4.64
N THR A 199 16.92 -6.12 3.62
CA THR A 199 15.56 -5.60 3.44
C THR A 199 14.78 -6.38 2.37
N ASN A 200 15.47 -7.24 1.61
CA ASN A 200 14.83 -8.10 0.61
C ASN A 200 13.93 -9.12 1.28
N ILE A 201 12.65 -9.15 0.89
CA ILE A 201 11.60 -9.92 1.56
C ILE A 201 11.88 -11.42 1.54
N LEU A 202 12.32 -11.97 0.40
CA LEU A 202 12.63 -13.40 0.30
C LEU A 202 13.91 -13.76 1.05
N ALA A 203 14.90 -12.87 1.05
CA ALA A 203 16.13 -13.07 1.81
C ALA A 203 15.88 -13.02 3.33
N ILE A 204 14.94 -12.18 3.80
CA ILE A 204 14.49 -12.18 5.19
C ILE A 204 13.97 -13.56 5.55
N ALA A 205 13.04 -14.12 4.76
CA ALA A 205 12.47 -15.46 4.99
C ALA A 205 13.55 -16.54 5.16
N GLY A 206 14.57 -16.52 4.30
CA GLY A 206 15.69 -17.48 4.38
C GLY A 206 16.60 -17.32 5.59
N ARG A 207 16.59 -16.15 6.25
CA ARG A 207 17.49 -15.84 7.38
C ARG A 207 16.82 -15.92 8.76
N LEU A 208 15.51 -16.12 8.85
CA LEU A 208 14.76 -16.12 10.11
C LEU A 208 15.30 -17.11 11.15
N ASN A 209 15.69 -18.32 10.73
CA ASN A 209 16.22 -19.35 11.62
C ASN A 209 17.66 -19.12 12.06
N HIS A 210 18.38 -18.21 11.42
CA HIS A 210 19.76 -17.85 11.72
C HIS A 210 19.87 -16.49 12.44
N SER A 211 18.74 -15.88 12.82
CA SER A 211 18.71 -14.60 13.53
C SER A 211 19.38 -14.72 14.90
N LEU A 212 20.40 -13.91 15.11
CA LEU A 212 21.09 -13.77 16.41
C LEU A 212 20.27 -12.99 17.44
N TYR A 213 19.28 -12.23 16.99
CA TYR A 213 18.50 -11.31 17.81
C TYR A 213 16.99 -11.49 17.65
N PRO A 214 16.40 -12.60 18.14
CA PRO A 214 14.96 -12.87 17.99
C PRO A 214 14.05 -11.79 18.58
N ALA A 215 14.45 -11.19 19.70
CA ALA A 215 13.68 -10.10 20.32
C ALA A 215 13.62 -8.85 19.43
N LEU A 216 14.72 -8.53 18.74
CA LEU A 216 14.79 -7.42 17.79
C LEU A 216 13.87 -7.68 16.58
N LEU A 217 13.83 -8.91 16.09
CA LEU A 217 12.94 -9.34 15.01
C LEU A 217 11.47 -9.16 15.41
N LEU A 218 11.07 -9.62 16.59
CA LEU A 218 9.70 -9.48 17.09
C LEU A 218 9.31 -8.02 17.31
N ALA A 219 10.21 -7.20 17.85
CA ALA A 219 9.98 -5.76 17.99
C ALA A 219 9.80 -5.09 16.62
N GLY A 220 10.62 -5.44 15.63
CA GLY A 220 10.50 -4.97 14.25
C GLY A 220 9.16 -5.34 13.63
N LEU A 221 8.73 -6.60 13.78
CA LEU A 221 7.42 -7.08 13.32
C LEU A 221 6.26 -6.30 13.96
N ALA A 222 6.30 -6.10 15.28
CA ALA A 222 5.26 -5.37 15.99
C ALA A 222 5.16 -3.92 15.49
N MET A 223 6.28 -3.24 15.25
CA MET A 223 6.30 -1.88 14.72
C MET A 223 5.81 -1.82 13.27
N MET A 224 6.18 -2.80 12.45
CA MET A 224 5.66 -2.89 11.07
C MET A 224 4.13 -3.12 11.07
N LEU A 225 3.60 -3.92 12.01
CA LEU A 225 2.15 -4.10 12.18
C LEU A 225 1.43 -2.80 12.53
N VAL A 226 2.04 -1.90 13.31
CA VAL A 226 1.48 -0.55 13.56
C VAL A 226 1.33 0.23 12.25
N GLY A 227 2.39 0.31 11.44
CA GLY A 227 2.37 1.04 10.18
C GLY A 227 1.37 0.49 9.17
N PHE A 228 1.38 -0.82 8.95
CA PHE A 228 0.41 -1.47 8.06
C PHE A 228 -1.00 -1.40 8.61
N GLY A 229 -1.19 -1.62 9.91
CA GLY A 229 -2.47 -1.53 10.58
C GLY A 229 -3.12 -0.15 10.43
N PHE A 230 -2.32 0.92 10.52
CA PHE A 230 -2.76 2.28 10.20
C PHE A 230 -3.20 2.39 8.74
N LYS A 231 -2.40 1.89 7.79
CA LYS A 231 -2.68 2.03 6.35
C LYS A 231 -3.96 1.34 5.91
N VAL A 232 -4.24 0.15 6.42
CA VAL A 232 -5.47 -0.59 6.13
C VAL A 232 -6.63 -0.26 7.08
N ALA A 233 -6.38 0.63 8.05
CA ALA A 233 -7.34 1.11 9.05
C ALA A 233 -7.90 0.00 9.96
N THR A 234 -7.03 -0.85 10.49
CA THR A 234 -7.43 -1.88 11.47
C THR A 234 -7.41 -1.34 12.90
N ALA A 235 -8.28 -1.86 13.76
CA ALA A 235 -8.25 -1.54 15.18
C ALA A 235 -6.97 -2.11 15.85
N PRO A 236 -6.29 -1.33 16.71
CA PRO A 236 -6.67 0.00 17.25
C PRO A 236 -6.26 1.19 16.36
N PHE A 237 -5.59 1.00 15.22
CA PHE A 237 -4.98 2.04 14.40
C PHE A 237 -5.95 2.73 13.42
N HIS A 238 -7.25 2.47 13.52
CA HIS A 238 -8.32 2.96 12.63
C HIS A 238 -8.81 4.39 12.94
N VAL A 239 -8.42 4.97 14.06
CA VAL A 239 -9.03 6.19 14.66
C VAL A 239 -9.06 7.41 13.72
N TRP A 240 -8.16 7.48 12.76
CA TRP A 240 -8.08 8.53 11.77
C TRP A 240 -9.19 8.46 10.70
N THR A 241 -9.64 7.24 10.37
CA THR A 241 -10.44 6.96 9.17
C THR A 241 -11.82 7.65 9.17
N PRO A 242 -12.62 7.63 10.26
CA PRO A 242 -13.92 8.27 10.25
C PRO A 242 -13.85 9.78 10.04
N ASP A 243 -12.93 10.46 10.71
CA ASP A 243 -12.77 11.91 10.63
C ASP A 243 -12.23 12.34 9.27
N VAL A 244 -11.24 11.62 8.75
CA VAL A 244 -10.63 11.90 7.45
C VAL A 244 -11.63 11.65 6.32
N TYR A 245 -12.40 10.55 6.36
CA TYR A 245 -13.37 10.25 5.31
C TYR A 245 -14.56 11.19 5.33
N GLU A 246 -14.96 11.70 6.50
CA GLU A 246 -15.99 12.71 6.60
C GLU A 246 -15.55 14.07 6.04
N GLY A 247 -14.36 14.55 6.43
CA GLY A 247 -13.86 15.86 6.07
C GLY A 247 -13.30 15.98 4.65
N ALA A 248 -12.72 14.90 4.11
CA ALA A 248 -12.18 14.90 2.76
C ALA A 248 -13.28 15.03 1.69
N PRO A 249 -12.95 15.59 0.51
CA PRO A 249 -13.87 15.63 -0.63
C PRO A 249 -14.33 14.22 -1.01
N THR A 250 -15.60 14.09 -1.41
CA THR A 250 -16.22 12.76 -1.68
C THR A 250 -15.46 11.91 -2.72
N PRO A 251 -14.97 12.46 -3.86
CA PRO A 251 -14.16 11.70 -4.80
C PRO A 251 -12.86 11.18 -4.18
N VAL A 252 -12.23 12.00 -3.31
CA VAL A 252 -11.01 11.61 -2.59
C VAL A 252 -11.30 10.51 -1.57
N THR A 253 -12.40 10.62 -0.82
CA THR A 253 -12.83 9.57 0.11
C THR A 253 -13.08 8.24 -0.61
N ALA A 254 -13.75 8.27 -1.77
CA ALA A 254 -13.99 7.09 -2.58
C ALA A 254 -12.69 6.44 -3.04
N PHE A 255 -11.73 7.24 -3.52
CA PHE A 255 -10.39 6.78 -3.87
C PHE A 255 -9.66 6.14 -2.69
N MET A 256 -9.60 6.85 -1.55
CA MET A 256 -8.90 6.35 -0.35
C MET A 256 -9.52 5.08 0.23
N ALA A 257 -10.83 4.90 0.09
CA ALA A 257 -11.52 3.71 0.58
C ALA A 257 -11.21 2.44 -0.22
N ALA A 258 -10.88 2.57 -1.51
CA ALA A 258 -10.61 1.46 -2.41
C ALA A 258 -9.12 1.27 -2.69
N GLY A 259 -8.48 2.19 -3.43
CA GLY A 259 -7.11 2.04 -3.93
C GLY A 259 -6.05 1.93 -2.82
N PRO A 260 -5.88 2.96 -1.98
CA PRO A 260 -4.90 2.95 -0.90
C PRO A 260 -5.03 1.79 0.09
N LYS A 261 -6.25 1.33 0.38
CA LYS A 261 -6.46 0.13 1.21
C LYS A 261 -6.02 -1.13 0.49
N ALA A 262 -6.40 -1.29 -0.78
CA ALA A 262 -5.96 -2.43 -1.57
C ALA A 262 -4.42 -2.48 -1.69
N ALA A 263 -3.74 -1.33 -1.88
CA ALA A 263 -2.28 -1.27 -1.87
C ALA A 263 -1.67 -1.64 -0.51
N GLY A 264 -2.31 -1.20 0.58
CA GLY A 264 -1.95 -1.62 1.93
C GLY A 264 -2.03 -3.13 2.10
N PHE A 265 -3.11 -3.77 1.65
CA PHE A 265 -3.27 -5.23 1.71
C PHE A 265 -2.28 -5.96 0.79
N ALA A 266 -2.03 -5.48 -0.44
CA ALA A 266 -1.06 -6.07 -1.34
C ALA A 266 0.35 -6.12 -0.72
N SER A 267 0.81 -5.00 -0.15
CA SER A 267 2.12 -4.96 0.51
C SER A 267 2.14 -5.71 1.84
N PHE A 268 1.05 -5.71 2.58
CA PHE A 268 0.90 -6.53 3.78
C PHE A 268 1.08 -8.03 3.46
N MET A 269 0.42 -8.49 2.38
CA MET A 269 0.55 -9.86 1.87
C MET A 269 2.00 -10.18 1.51
N ARG A 270 2.68 -9.30 0.74
CA ARG A 270 4.07 -9.47 0.39
C ARG A 270 4.98 -9.60 1.60
N VAL A 271 4.83 -8.71 2.57
CA VAL A 271 5.72 -8.68 3.73
C VAL A 271 5.45 -9.87 4.65
N PHE A 272 4.22 -10.09 5.09
CA PHE A 272 3.94 -11.06 6.14
C PHE A 272 3.79 -12.50 5.62
N VAL A 273 3.24 -12.71 4.42
CA VAL A 273 3.07 -14.06 3.88
C VAL A 273 4.36 -14.57 3.24
N PHE A 274 5.09 -13.72 2.51
CA PHE A 274 6.33 -14.15 1.85
C PHE A 274 7.58 -13.91 2.68
N GLY A 275 7.65 -12.80 3.43
CA GLY A 275 8.81 -12.48 4.27
C GLY A 275 8.88 -13.26 5.59
N PHE A 276 7.72 -13.63 6.14
CA PHE A 276 7.62 -14.38 7.39
C PHE A 276 6.73 -15.62 7.21
N PRO A 277 7.12 -16.55 6.30
CA PRO A 277 6.33 -17.73 5.98
C PRO A 277 6.20 -18.68 7.17
N ILE A 278 5.29 -19.66 7.04
CA ILE A 278 5.10 -20.72 8.02
C ILE A 278 6.41 -21.51 8.14
N ALA A 279 6.95 -21.56 9.36
CA ALA A 279 8.11 -22.39 9.64
C ALA A 279 7.67 -23.83 9.95
N THR A 280 8.32 -24.78 9.33
CA THR A 280 8.11 -26.21 9.57
C THR A 280 8.51 -26.64 10.99
N ALA A 281 9.39 -25.88 11.66
CA ALA A 281 9.87 -26.16 13.01
C ALA A 281 9.23 -25.15 14.00
N VAL A 282 8.28 -25.60 14.78
CA VAL A 282 7.52 -24.80 15.77
C VAL A 282 8.41 -24.16 16.83
N ALA A 283 9.55 -24.75 17.15
CA ALA A 283 10.51 -24.29 18.17
C ALA A 283 11.63 -23.40 17.61
N SER A 284 11.55 -22.98 16.35
CA SER A 284 12.53 -22.10 15.71
C SER A 284 12.16 -20.62 15.84
N THR A 285 13.14 -19.73 15.66
CA THR A 285 12.89 -18.26 15.62
C THR A 285 11.84 -17.90 14.57
N ALA A 286 11.87 -18.56 13.40
CA ALA A 286 10.86 -18.38 12.36
C ALA A 286 9.47 -18.80 12.85
N GLY A 287 9.34 -19.93 13.58
CA GLY A 287 8.09 -20.40 14.15
C GLY A 287 7.51 -19.45 15.22
N TYR A 288 8.36 -18.89 16.09
CA TYR A 288 7.94 -17.87 17.05
C TYR A 288 7.49 -16.58 16.36
N ALA A 289 8.25 -16.09 15.38
CA ALA A 289 7.88 -14.92 14.61
C ALA A 289 6.54 -15.12 13.92
N HIS A 290 6.35 -16.26 13.25
CA HIS A 290 5.11 -16.62 12.56
C HIS A 290 3.90 -16.65 13.51
N LYS A 291 3.99 -17.37 14.63
CA LYS A 291 2.90 -17.40 15.62
C LYS A 291 2.57 -16.03 16.20
N SER A 292 3.58 -15.20 16.41
CA SER A 292 3.40 -13.87 17.01
C SER A 292 2.62 -12.94 16.09
N TRP A 293 3.00 -12.84 14.81
CA TRP A 293 2.27 -11.97 13.89
C TRP A 293 0.89 -12.53 13.55
N LEU A 294 0.74 -13.85 13.43
CA LEU A 294 -0.54 -14.49 13.15
C LEU A 294 -1.53 -14.27 14.31
N GLY A 295 -1.07 -14.45 15.55
CA GLY A 295 -1.88 -14.17 16.75
C GLY A 295 -2.28 -12.70 16.85
N ALA A 296 -1.34 -11.79 16.59
CA ALA A 296 -1.62 -10.36 16.55
C ALA A 296 -2.67 -10.00 15.49
N LEU A 297 -2.56 -10.56 14.27
CA LEU A 297 -3.55 -10.35 13.22
C LEU A 297 -4.93 -10.91 13.56
N ALA A 298 -5.01 -12.08 14.18
CA ALA A 298 -6.28 -12.66 14.61
C ALA A 298 -6.99 -11.73 15.61
N VAL A 299 -6.26 -11.20 16.58
CA VAL A 299 -6.79 -10.22 17.55
C VAL A 299 -7.19 -8.92 16.84
N MET A 300 -6.35 -8.39 15.97
CA MET A 300 -6.65 -7.18 15.18
C MET A 300 -7.89 -7.38 14.30
N ALA A 301 -8.02 -8.52 13.63
CA ALA A 301 -9.20 -8.85 12.82
C ALA A 301 -10.48 -8.83 13.66
N ALA A 302 -10.50 -9.56 14.79
CA ALA A 302 -11.65 -9.63 15.70
C ALA A 302 -12.02 -8.24 16.24
N LEU A 303 -11.05 -7.45 16.70
CA LEU A 303 -11.27 -6.08 17.18
C LEU A 303 -11.79 -5.18 16.06
N THR A 304 -11.23 -5.28 14.85
CA THR A 304 -11.59 -4.42 13.70
C THR A 304 -13.03 -4.70 13.26
N MET A 305 -13.42 -5.96 13.18
CA MET A 305 -14.80 -6.35 12.87
C MET A 305 -15.77 -5.87 13.94
N SER A 306 -15.45 -6.09 15.22
CA SER A 306 -16.32 -5.71 16.34
C SER A 306 -16.48 -4.20 16.42
N VAL A 307 -15.40 -3.45 16.47
CA VAL A 307 -15.43 -1.99 16.57
C VAL A 307 -16.07 -1.36 15.32
N GLY A 308 -15.72 -1.85 14.13
CA GLY A 308 -16.26 -1.32 12.88
C GLY A 308 -17.78 -1.48 12.77
N ASN A 309 -18.30 -2.67 13.06
CA ASN A 309 -19.73 -2.95 12.97
C ASN A 309 -20.53 -2.21 14.06
N VAL A 310 -20.09 -2.27 15.32
CA VAL A 310 -20.80 -1.63 16.45
C VAL A 310 -20.81 -0.11 16.27
N ALA A 311 -19.66 0.49 15.90
CA ALA A 311 -19.58 1.93 15.70
C ALA A 311 -20.36 2.41 14.46
N ALA A 312 -20.50 1.60 13.40
CA ALA A 312 -21.29 1.95 12.23
C ALA A 312 -22.78 2.14 12.55
N ILE A 313 -23.34 1.29 13.44
CA ILE A 313 -24.77 1.31 13.77
C ILE A 313 -25.20 2.62 14.43
N VAL A 314 -24.33 3.23 15.22
CA VAL A 314 -24.65 4.44 16.00
C VAL A 314 -24.35 5.75 15.24
N GLN A 315 -23.91 5.67 13.98
CA GLN A 315 -23.58 6.87 13.20
C GLN A 315 -24.82 7.48 12.54
N ASN A 316 -24.97 8.81 12.68
CA ASN A 316 -25.99 9.59 11.97
C ASN A 316 -25.47 10.18 10.65
N ASN A 317 -24.16 10.23 10.45
CA ASN A 317 -23.51 10.73 9.25
C ASN A 317 -23.18 9.56 8.31
N VAL A 318 -23.71 9.62 7.06
CA VAL A 318 -23.53 8.55 6.07
C VAL A 318 -22.06 8.31 5.74
N LYS A 319 -21.23 9.36 5.61
CA LYS A 319 -19.80 9.19 5.35
C LYS A 319 -19.09 8.48 6.51
N ARG A 320 -19.41 8.82 7.76
CA ARG A 320 -18.85 8.15 8.94
C ARG A 320 -19.33 6.71 9.05
N MET A 321 -20.61 6.46 8.77
CA MET A 321 -21.15 5.10 8.73
C MET A 321 -20.42 4.23 7.71
N LEU A 322 -20.22 4.74 6.49
CA LEU A 322 -19.47 4.05 5.44
C LEU A 322 -17.98 3.90 5.79
N ALA A 323 -17.38 4.86 6.51
CA ALA A 323 -16.01 4.73 7.01
C ALA A 323 -15.87 3.56 8.00
N TYR A 324 -16.78 3.44 8.97
CA TYR A 324 -16.80 2.30 9.91
C TYR A 324 -17.12 0.99 9.21
N SER A 325 -18.02 0.98 8.23
CA SER A 325 -18.25 -0.18 7.36
C SER A 325 -16.96 -0.60 6.63
N SER A 326 -16.23 0.35 6.07
CA SER A 326 -14.93 0.10 5.44
C SER A 326 -13.86 -0.42 6.41
N ILE A 327 -13.92 -0.03 7.69
CA ILE A 327 -13.08 -0.59 8.76
C ILE A 327 -13.47 -2.05 9.02
N ALA A 328 -14.77 -2.35 9.16
CA ALA A 328 -15.25 -3.72 9.36
C ALA A 328 -14.82 -4.66 8.23
N HIS A 329 -14.92 -4.20 6.96
CA HIS A 329 -14.48 -4.97 5.79
C HIS A 329 -12.97 -5.22 5.79
N ALA A 330 -12.15 -4.27 6.27
CA ALA A 330 -10.73 -4.53 6.47
C ALA A 330 -10.50 -5.66 7.48
N GLY A 331 -11.32 -5.73 8.52
CA GLY A 331 -11.31 -6.86 9.48
C GLY A 331 -11.64 -8.19 8.82
N TYR A 332 -12.64 -8.24 7.92
CA TYR A 332 -12.98 -9.46 7.17
C TYR A 332 -11.82 -9.90 6.26
N ALA A 333 -11.19 -8.97 5.56
CA ALA A 333 -10.00 -9.29 4.74
C ALA A 333 -8.85 -9.86 5.60
N LEU A 334 -8.64 -9.35 6.82
CA LEU A 334 -7.62 -9.89 7.73
C LEU A 334 -7.91 -11.33 8.16
N VAL A 335 -9.16 -11.78 8.20
CA VAL A 335 -9.49 -13.19 8.47
C VAL A 335 -8.91 -14.09 7.38
N GLY A 336 -8.99 -13.67 6.10
CA GLY A 336 -8.34 -14.38 4.99
C GLY A 336 -6.83 -14.51 5.18
N PHE A 337 -6.16 -13.43 5.65
CA PHE A 337 -4.71 -13.49 5.96
C PHE A 337 -4.40 -14.43 7.12
N VAL A 338 -5.22 -14.43 8.16
CA VAL A 338 -5.04 -15.36 9.29
C VAL A 338 -5.22 -16.80 8.82
N ALA A 339 -6.23 -17.07 7.99
CA ALA A 339 -6.46 -18.39 7.41
C ALA A 339 -5.31 -18.83 6.51
N ALA A 340 -4.82 -17.93 5.64
CA ALA A 340 -3.66 -18.20 4.80
C ALA A 340 -2.38 -18.46 5.59
N GLY A 341 -2.18 -17.69 6.66
CA GLY A 341 -1.06 -17.89 7.57
C GLY A 341 -1.16 -19.17 8.40
N ALA A 342 -2.35 -19.65 8.70
CA ALA A 342 -2.56 -20.90 9.43
C ALA A 342 -2.52 -22.16 8.54
N ALA A 343 -2.68 -21.99 7.22
CA ALA A 343 -2.72 -23.10 6.27
C ALA A 343 -1.34 -23.75 6.11
N THR A 344 -1.27 -25.07 6.30
CA THR A 344 -0.04 -25.88 6.12
C THR A 344 0.12 -26.36 4.68
N ASP A 345 -1.00 -26.42 3.94
CA ASP A 345 -1.06 -26.85 2.55
C ASP A 345 -1.03 -25.63 1.63
N PRO A 346 -0.17 -25.59 0.57
CA PRO A 346 -0.12 -24.51 -0.41
C PRO A 346 -1.48 -24.22 -1.08
N ASP A 347 -2.27 -25.25 -1.38
CA ASP A 347 -3.57 -25.08 -2.03
C ASP A 347 -4.58 -24.39 -1.10
N GLN A 348 -4.60 -24.79 0.19
CA GLN A 348 -5.44 -24.13 1.20
C GLN A 348 -5.02 -22.67 1.41
N ARG A 349 -3.71 -22.39 1.40
CA ARG A 349 -3.17 -21.04 1.52
C ARG A 349 -3.60 -20.17 0.35
N ASN A 350 -3.48 -20.66 -0.88
CA ASN A 350 -3.88 -19.95 -2.07
C ASN A 350 -5.39 -19.69 -2.08
N ALA A 351 -6.21 -20.69 -1.69
CA ALA A 351 -7.66 -20.51 -1.56
C ALA A 351 -8.02 -19.43 -0.53
N ALA A 352 -7.35 -19.36 0.61
CA ALA A 352 -7.58 -18.35 1.63
C ALA A 352 -7.15 -16.93 1.20
N LEU A 353 -6.17 -16.80 0.29
CA LEU A 353 -5.73 -15.51 -0.24
C LEU A 353 -6.61 -15.00 -1.41
N THR A 354 -7.35 -15.90 -2.06
CA THR A 354 -8.21 -15.57 -3.20
C THR A 354 -9.68 -15.39 -2.83
N SER A 355 -10.10 -15.79 -1.63
CA SER A 355 -11.45 -15.60 -1.07
C SER A 355 -11.64 -14.21 -0.47
#